data_04915fb60c8a18effc07e13cbb5bf32e
#
_entry.id   04915fb60c8a18effc07e13cbb5bf32e
#
_cell.length_a   1.000
_cell.length_b   1.000
_cell.length_c   1.000
_cell.angle_alpha   90.00
_cell.angle_beta   90.00
_cell.angle_gamma   90.00
#
_symmetry.space_group_name_H-M   'P 1'
#
loop_
_entity.id
_entity.type
_entity.pdbx_description
1 polymer ?
#
loop_
_entity_poly.entity_id
_entity_poly.type
_entity_poly.pdbx_seq_one_letter_code
_entity_poly.pdbx_strand_id
1 'polypeptide(L)'
;MKKLLSLAWLLAAFLPVNEAALMAQANNNLPPPWLDALGPAPEFTVPKSKAAWLKQRAKIREQLWGVLGKMPPRPRTPKVETLSREDRGDYVVEKFRFDNGAGATVPGYLLLPKNAKGKAPGILYCHWHGGQYDVGKEELFRTNATPVPTGPELARRGYAVMAVDAYCFGERNGMGPGGPSEKGGAGEMTASKFQLWAGRSLWGMMLRDDLMALDYLASRSEVDAARVGVTGISMGATRTWWLMALDERLQAGVAVCCLTRYQNLIAQQGLKYHGIYYFVPGMLNHFDTEAVVALAAPRALLFQSGETDGGSPVEGIRFIEKQARPAWQVTGKDSDFKSIIYPGVGHVYLPEMWERTLAWLDARLKPVTN
;
A
#
# COMPACT_ATOMS: atom_id res chain seq x y z
N MET A 1 52.04 39.02 33.32
CA MET A 1 50.73 38.80 33.95
C MET A 1 49.86 37.92 33.04
N LYS A 2 49.85 36.61 33.34
CA LYS A 2 49.08 35.61 32.57
C LYS A 2 47.75 35.39 33.27
N LYS A 3 46.61 35.62 32.57
CA LYS A 3 45.28 35.23 33.04
C LYS A 3 44.96 33.84 32.50
N LEU A 4 44.80 32.86 33.37
CA LEU A 4 44.20 31.57 33.09
C LEU A 4 42.70 31.74 33.00
N LEU A 5 42.12 31.28 31.89
CA LEU A 5 40.70 31.05 31.72
C LEU A 5 40.40 29.55 31.97
N SER A 6 39.69 29.26 33.04
CA SER A 6 39.21 27.94 33.41
C SER A 6 37.98 27.60 32.56
N LEU A 7 38.09 26.53 31.78
CA LEU A 7 36.96 25.92 31.04
C LEU A 7 36.21 24.98 32.01
N ALA A 8 35.03 25.35 32.42
CA ALA A 8 34.16 24.45 33.16
C ALA A 8 33.38 23.54 32.20
N TRP A 9 33.62 22.24 32.29
CA TRP A 9 32.86 21.22 31.59
C TRP A 9 31.54 20.99 32.33
N LEU A 10 30.39 21.32 31.73
CA LEU A 10 29.08 20.86 32.17
C LEU A 10 28.89 19.41 31.69
N LEU A 11 29.06 18.48 32.61
CA LEU A 11 28.57 17.10 32.45
C LEU A 11 27.04 17.13 32.60
N ALA A 12 26.32 17.05 31.48
CA ALA A 12 24.89 16.75 31.48
C ALA A 12 24.75 15.27 31.87
N ALA A 13 24.30 15.03 33.12
CA ALA A 13 23.91 13.70 33.56
C ALA A 13 22.66 13.26 32.81
N PHE A 14 22.83 12.33 31.88
CA PHE A 14 21.73 11.57 31.32
C PHE A 14 21.19 10.67 32.45
N LEU A 15 20.08 11.04 33.04
CA LEU A 15 19.30 10.13 33.87
C LEU A 15 18.71 9.03 32.92
N PRO A 16 18.86 7.74 33.28
CA PRO A 16 18.22 6.70 32.50
C PRO A 16 16.71 6.91 32.59
N VAL A 17 16.09 7.14 31.43
CA VAL A 17 14.63 7.14 31.33
C VAL A 17 14.19 5.72 31.69
N ASN A 18 13.44 5.61 32.77
CA ASN A 18 12.94 4.34 33.27
C ASN A 18 11.88 3.83 32.28
N GLU A 19 12.27 2.94 31.38
CA GLU A 19 11.37 2.32 30.38
C GLU A 19 10.15 1.66 31.05
N ALA A 20 10.31 1.13 32.26
CA ALA A 20 9.21 0.59 33.06
C ALA A 20 8.17 1.66 33.44
N ALA A 21 8.59 2.91 33.67
CA ALA A 21 7.69 4.03 33.95
C ALA A 21 6.95 4.51 32.68
N LEU A 22 7.60 4.46 31.50
CA LEU A 22 6.94 4.72 30.21
C LEU A 22 5.91 3.63 29.86
N MET A 23 6.25 2.36 30.14
CA MET A 23 5.32 1.24 29.94
C MET A 23 4.17 1.25 30.96
N ALA A 24 4.40 1.68 32.21
CA ALA A 24 3.36 1.83 33.20
C ALA A 24 2.41 3.00 32.91
N GLN A 25 2.88 4.08 32.29
CA GLN A 25 2.02 5.17 31.83
C GLN A 25 1.15 4.78 30.63
N ALA A 26 1.59 3.85 29.77
CA ALA A 26 0.79 3.34 28.65
C ALA A 26 -0.42 2.50 29.11
N ASN A 27 -0.38 1.92 30.30
CA ASN A 27 -1.44 1.02 30.79
C ASN A 27 -2.60 1.74 31.54
N ASN A 28 -2.53 3.03 31.79
CA ASN A 28 -3.59 3.76 32.52
C ASN A 28 -4.49 4.64 31.64
N ASN A 29 -4.28 4.69 30.33
CA ASN A 29 -5.18 5.39 29.41
C ASN A 29 -6.13 4.37 28.77
N LEU A 30 -7.15 3.97 29.51
CA LEU A 30 -8.31 3.32 28.92
C LEU A 30 -8.85 4.22 27.79
N PRO A 31 -9.22 3.66 26.63
CA PRO A 31 -9.81 4.45 25.56
C PRO A 31 -11.05 5.19 26.10
N PRO A 32 -11.28 6.42 25.64
CA PRO A 32 -12.46 7.17 26.07
C PRO A 32 -13.74 6.33 25.87
N PRO A 33 -14.74 6.42 26.77
CA PRO A 33 -15.96 5.59 26.71
C PRO A 33 -16.72 5.66 25.39
N TRP A 34 -16.58 6.76 24.62
CA TRP A 34 -17.19 6.87 23.29
C TRP A 34 -16.60 5.93 22.25
N LEU A 35 -15.37 5.40 22.42
CA LEU A 35 -14.80 4.37 21.54
C LEU A 35 -15.50 3.02 21.74
N ASP A 36 -16.02 2.73 22.93
CA ASP A 36 -16.76 1.52 23.20
C ASP A 36 -18.11 1.50 22.44
N ALA A 37 -18.66 2.69 22.14
CA ALA A 37 -19.88 2.84 21.37
C ALA A 37 -19.74 2.40 19.89
N LEU A 38 -18.53 2.30 19.35
CA LEU A 38 -18.32 1.79 17.99
C LEU A 38 -18.65 0.29 17.89
N GLY A 39 -18.50 -0.46 18.95
CA GLY A 39 -18.63 -1.91 18.96
C GLY A 39 -17.55 -2.62 18.16
N PRO A 40 -17.47 -3.95 18.25
CA PRO A 40 -16.57 -4.74 17.40
C PRO A 40 -17.12 -4.83 15.98
N ALA A 41 -16.22 -4.84 14.99
CA ALA A 41 -16.62 -5.20 13.62
C ALA A 41 -17.20 -6.61 13.61
N PRO A 42 -18.16 -6.91 12.69
CA PRO A 42 -18.71 -8.25 12.55
C PRO A 42 -17.61 -9.30 12.39
N GLU A 43 -17.77 -10.43 13.09
CA GLU A 43 -16.81 -11.52 13.03
C GLU A 43 -16.70 -12.07 11.61
N PHE A 44 -15.46 -12.19 11.13
CA PHE A 44 -15.16 -12.76 9.82
C PHE A 44 -14.64 -14.20 9.99
N THR A 45 -15.27 -15.12 9.30
CA THR A 45 -14.81 -16.53 9.19
C THR A 45 -14.96 -17.00 7.76
N VAL A 46 -13.97 -17.79 7.29
CA VAL A 46 -14.02 -18.43 5.98
C VAL A 46 -14.76 -19.77 6.08
N PRO A 47 -15.78 -20.04 5.24
CA PRO A 47 -16.48 -21.32 5.22
C PRO A 47 -15.56 -22.49 4.87
N LYS A 48 -15.88 -23.69 5.35
CA LYS A 48 -15.08 -24.91 5.13
C LYS A 48 -15.11 -25.42 3.67
N SER A 49 -16.06 -24.99 2.84
CA SER A 49 -16.13 -25.41 1.43
C SER A 49 -15.76 -24.27 0.48
N LYS A 50 -15.06 -24.62 -0.60
CA LYS A 50 -14.69 -23.67 -1.67
C LYS A 50 -15.93 -22.98 -2.28
N ALA A 51 -17.01 -23.70 -2.53
CA ALA A 51 -18.23 -23.13 -3.11
C ALA A 51 -18.86 -22.07 -2.19
N ALA A 52 -18.97 -22.36 -0.88
CA ALA A 52 -19.50 -21.41 0.09
C ALA A 52 -18.56 -20.19 0.24
N TRP A 53 -17.24 -20.41 0.22
CA TRP A 53 -16.27 -19.31 0.23
C TRP A 53 -16.42 -18.38 -0.99
N LEU A 54 -16.51 -18.93 -2.20
CA LEU A 54 -16.69 -18.12 -3.41
C LEU A 54 -17.98 -17.25 -3.37
N LYS A 55 -19.06 -17.79 -2.80
CA LYS A 55 -20.30 -17.03 -2.59
C LYS A 55 -20.11 -15.89 -1.57
N GLN A 56 -19.48 -16.18 -0.43
CA GLN A 56 -19.18 -15.16 0.59
C GLN A 56 -18.22 -14.10 0.06
N ARG A 57 -17.16 -14.52 -0.65
CA ARG A 57 -16.19 -13.64 -1.28
C ARG A 57 -16.83 -12.63 -2.22
N ALA A 58 -17.79 -13.06 -3.05
CA ALA A 58 -18.53 -12.17 -3.94
C ALA A 58 -19.32 -11.11 -3.16
N LYS A 59 -20.02 -11.52 -2.08
CA LYS A 59 -20.76 -10.60 -1.21
C LYS A 59 -19.83 -9.59 -0.52
N ILE A 60 -18.70 -10.03 0.04
CA ILE A 60 -17.76 -9.13 0.70
C ILE A 60 -17.17 -8.13 -0.32
N ARG A 61 -16.85 -8.57 -1.54
CA ARG A 61 -16.35 -7.67 -2.58
C ARG A 61 -17.37 -6.60 -2.98
N GLU A 62 -18.64 -6.96 -3.09
CA GLU A 62 -19.73 -6.01 -3.33
C GLU A 62 -19.83 -4.99 -2.20
N GLN A 63 -19.81 -5.45 -0.94
CA GLN A 63 -19.80 -4.57 0.24
C GLN A 63 -18.55 -3.67 0.25
N LEU A 64 -17.37 -4.20 -0.12
CA LEU A 64 -16.13 -3.44 -0.20
C LEU A 64 -16.25 -2.27 -1.19
N TRP A 65 -16.82 -2.49 -2.36
CA TRP A 65 -17.12 -1.41 -3.31
C TRP A 65 -18.15 -0.42 -2.73
N GLY A 66 -19.13 -0.91 -2.01
CA GLY A 66 -20.14 -0.07 -1.34
C GLY A 66 -19.56 0.89 -0.32
N VAL A 67 -18.64 0.42 0.54
CA VAL A 67 -18.00 1.29 1.56
C VAL A 67 -17.01 2.29 0.98
N LEU A 68 -16.41 2.00 -0.17
CA LEU A 68 -15.60 2.98 -0.88
C LEU A 68 -16.42 4.17 -1.38
N GLY A 69 -17.73 3.97 -1.58
CA GLY A 69 -18.69 4.97 -1.98
C GLY A 69 -19.01 4.96 -3.48
N LYS A 70 -19.83 5.92 -3.91
CA LYS A 70 -20.27 6.04 -5.31
C LYS A 70 -19.12 6.53 -6.20
N MET A 71 -18.31 5.59 -6.72
CA MET A 71 -17.20 5.92 -7.60
C MET A 71 -17.69 6.42 -8.97
N PRO A 72 -17.05 7.44 -9.57
CA PRO A 72 -17.29 7.80 -10.96
C PRO A 72 -16.97 6.61 -11.88
N PRO A 73 -17.69 6.42 -12.98
CA PRO A 73 -17.38 5.38 -13.94
C PRO A 73 -15.92 5.47 -14.41
N ARG A 74 -15.24 4.31 -14.55
CA ARG A 74 -13.92 4.28 -15.17
C ARG A 74 -14.07 4.22 -16.68
N PRO A 75 -13.31 5.04 -17.46
CA PRO A 75 -13.14 4.79 -18.89
C PRO A 75 -12.62 3.37 -19.11
N ARG A 76 -13.18 2.65 -20.06
CA ARG A 76 -12.74 1.26 -20.36
C ARG A 76 -11.28 1.18 -20.78
N THR A 77 -10.80 2.21 -21.47
CA THR A 77 -9.40 2.39 -21.84
C THR A 77 -9.03 3.83 -21.51
N PRO A 78 -8.08 4.08 -20.62
CA PRO A 78 -7.59 5.42 -20.35
C PRO A 78 -7.02 6.05 -21.63
N LYS A 79 -7.37 7.29 -21.91
CA LYS A 79 -6.67 8.09 -22.92
C LYS A 79 -5.33 8.53 -22.36
N VAL A 80 -4.27 7.88 -22.81
CA VAL A 80 -2.91 8.13 -22.33
C VAL A 80 -2.15 9.01 -23.31
N GLU A 81 -1.50 10.04 -22.75
CA GLU A 81 -0.55 10.89 -23.47
C GLU A 81 0.87 10.54 -22.98
N THR A 82 1.75 10.13 -23.87
CA THR A 82 3.18 9.97 -23.58
C THR A 82 3.86 11.31 -23.69
N LEU A 83 4.47 11.77 -22.60
CA LEU A 83 5.12 13.08 -22.50
C LEU A 83 6.59 13.03 -22.89
N SER A 84 7.28 11.95 -22.53
CA SER A 84 8.68 11.72 -22.92
C SER A 84 8.97 10.22 -22.97
N ARG A 85 10.02 9.87 -23.73
CA ARG A 85 10.57 8.52 -23.80
C ARG A 85 12.09 8.61 -23.80
N GLU A 86 12.71 8.02 -22.78
CA GLU A 86 14.15 8.07 -22.55
C GLU A 86 14.76 6.67 -22.53
N ASP A 87 15.83 6.48 -23.30
CA ASP A 87 16.64 5.28 -23.25
C ASP A 87 17.64 5.35 -22.08
N ARG A 88 17.56 4.39 -21.17
CA ARG A 88 18.42 4.26 -20.00
C ARG A 88 19.36 3.05 -20.08
N GLY A 89 19.69 2.60 -21.29
CA GLY A 89 20.55 1.43 -21.56
C GLY A 89 19.79 0.12 -21.44
N ASP A 90 19.58 -0.39 -20.24
CA ASP A 90 18.92 -1.68 -19.97
C ASP A 90 17.40 -1.63 -20.12
N TYR A 91 16.82 -0.45 -20.01
CA TYR A 91 15.37 -0.20 -20.07
C TYR A 91 15.05 1.16 -20.69
N VAL A 92 13.81 1.35 -21.07
CA VAL A 92 13.26 2.61 -21.55
C VAL A 92 12.31 3.15 -20.47
N VAL A 93 12.37 4.45 -20.18
CA VAL A 93 11.42 5.16 -19.31
C VAL A 93 10.47 5.97 -20.18
N GLU A 94 9.19 5.69 -20.06
CA GLU A 94 8.11 6.52 -20.60
C GLU A 94 7.48 7.33 -19.47
N LYS A 95 7.51 8.66 -19.56
CA LYS A 95 6.68 9.53 -18.72
C LYS A 95 5.35 9.72 -19.45
N PHE A 96 4.26 9.49 -18.75
CA PHE A 96 2.93 9.60 -19.32
C PHE A 96 1.95 10.30 -18.35
N ARG A 97 0.78 10.65 -18.87
CA ARG A 97 -0.37 11.05 -18.07
C ARG A 97 -1.66 10.54 -18.71
N PHE A 98 -2.69 10.38 -17.90
CA PHE A 98 -4.05 10.15 -18.40
C PHE A 98 -5.07 10.96 -17.61
N ASP A 99 -6.18 11.30 -18.26
CA ASP A 99 -7.37 11.83 -17.58
C ASP A 99 -8.11 10.69 -16.91
N ASN A 100 -8.40 10.82 -15.60
CA ASN A 100 -9.11 9.78 -14.86
C ASN A 100 -10.63 9.81 -15.09
N GLY A 101 -11.16 10.71 -15.92
CA GLY A 101 -12.60 10.84 -16.17
C GLY A 101 -13.40 11.34 -14.96
N ALA A 102 -12.72 11.90 -13.97
CA ALA A 102 -13.31 12.43 -12.74
C ALA A 102 -12.73 13.81 -12.37
N GLY A 103 -12.25 14.54 -13.39
CA GLY A 103 -11.73 15.89 -13.26
C GLY A 103 -10.28 15.98 -12.77
N ALA A 104 -9.50 14.89 -12.87
CA ALA A 104 -8.11 14.92 -12.47
C ALA A 104 -7.20 14.20 -13.48
N THR A 105 -6.01 14.74 -13.69
CA THR A 105 -4.93 14.10 -14.46
C THR A 105 -4.09 13.23 -13.53
N VAL A 106 -3.70 12.05 -14.00
CA VAL A 106 -2.85 11.09 -13.30
C VAL A 106 -1.52 10.94 -14.04
N PRO A 107 -0.44 11.56 -13.55
CA PRO A 107 0.90 11.37 -14.09
C PRO A 107 1.48 10.02 -13.68
N GLY A 108 2.30 9.42 -14.55
CA GLY A 108 2.93 8.14 -14.30
C GLY A 108 4.26 7.96 -15.01
N TYR A 109 4.97 6.92 -14.60
CA TYR A 109 6.12 6.35 -15.31
C TYR A 109 5.84 4.89 -15.69
N LEU A 110 6.26 4.51 -16.88
CA LEU A 110 6.34 3.13 -17.33
C LEU A 110 7.79 2.83 -17.73
N LEU A 111 8.41 1.88 -17.05
CA LEU A 111 9.73 1.38 -17.37
C LEU A 111 9.57 0.07 -18.16
N LEU A 112 10.13 0.01 -19.35
CA LEU A 112 10.07 -1.16 -20.25
C LEU A 112 11.44 -1.81 -20.34
N PRO A 113 11.60 -3.10 -19.96
CA PRO A 113 12.87 -3.81 -20.05
C PRO A 113 13.27 -4.04 -21.51
N LYS A 114 14.54 -3.87 -21.84
CA LYS A 114 15.07 -4.18 -23.19
C LYS A 114 15.51 -5.64 -23.35
N ASN A 115 15.72 -6.34 -22.24
CA ASN A 115 16.19 -7.73 -22.21
C ASN A 115 15.06 -8.77 -22.20
N ALA A 116 13.79 -8.36 -22.29
CA ALA A 116 12.66 -9.28 -22.28
C ALA A 116 12.61 -10.10 -23.57
N LYS A 117 12.58 -11.43 -23.42
CA LYS A 117 12.31 -12.35 -24.54
C LYS A 117 10.79 -12.51 -24.70
N GLY A 118 10.18 -11.68 -25.55
CA GLY A 118 8.73 -11.61 -25.71
C GLY A 118 8.07 -10.63 -24.73
N LYS A 119 6.80 -10.86 -24.37
CA LYS A 119 6.06 -9.99 -23.46
C LYS A 119 6.58 -10.12 -22.03
N ALA A 120 6.90 -8.98 -21.42
CA ALA A 120 7.38 -8.90 -20.05
C ALA A 120 6.24 -9.09 -19.02
N PRO A 121 6.47 -9.73 -17.87
CA PRO A 121 5.54 -9.62 -16.74
C PRO A 121 5.47 -8.15 -16.26
N GLY A 122 4.28 -7.72 -15.82
CA GLY A 122 4.04 -6.36 -15.37
C GLY A 122 4.08 -6.23 -13.85
N ILE A 123 4.57 -5.10 -13.35
CA ILE A 123 4.47 -4.71 -11.93
C ILE A 123 3.84 -3.33 -11.83
N LEU A 124 2.72 -3.25 -11.12
CA LEU A 124 2.20 -1.97 -10.62
C LEU A 124 2.88 -1.65 -9.29
N TYR A 125 3.72 -0.64 -9.28
CA TYR A 125 4.39 -0.17 -8.08
C TYR A 125 3.58 0.94 -7.42
N CYS A 126 3.19 0.77 -6.17
CA CYS A 126 2.47 1.74 -5.38
C CYS A 126 3.44 2.45 -4.42
N HIS A 127 3.65 3.76 -4.61
CA HIS A 127 4.55 4.54 -3.77
C HIS A 127 4.03 4.72 -2.34
N TRP A 128 4.93 5.01 -1.41
CA TRP A 128 4.61 5.24 -0.01
C TRP A 128 4.01 6.64 0.25
N HIS A 129 3.66 6.90 1.52
CA HIS A 129 3.25 8.22 1.99
C HIS A 129 4.42 8.98 2.62
N GLY A 130 4.91 8.51 3.76
CA GLY A 130 6.07 9.03 4.51
C GLY A 130 6.05 10.53 4.80
N GLY A 131 4.92 11.22 4.60
CA GLY A 131 4.83 12.68 4.63
C GLY A 131 5.53 13.38 3.45
N GLN A 132 6.00 12.61 2.46
CA GLN A 132 6.80 13.12 1.33
C GLN A 132 5.92 13.36 0.11
N TYR A 133 5.04 14.33 0.21
CA TYR A 133 4.03 14.64 -0.81
C TYR A 133 4.61 15.03 -2.18
N ASP A 134 5.85 15.53 -2.25
CA ASP A 134 6.48 15.92 -3.52
C ASP A 134 7.17 14.74 -4.24
N VAL A 135 7.15 13.53 -3.65
CA VAL A 135 7.85 12.36 -4.21
C VAL A 135 6.96 11.57 -5.17
N GLY A 136 5.84 11.02 -4.69
CA GLY A 136 4.95 10.24 -5.53
C GLY A 136 5.66 9.13 -6.31
N LYS A 137 5.39 9.03 -7.61
CA LYS A 137 5.99 8.05 -8.54
C LYS A 137 7.51 8.15 -8.70
N GLU A 138 8.12 9.29 -8.31
CA GLU A 138 9.58 9.45 -8.32
C GLU A 138 10.28 8.47 -7.35
N GLU A 139 9.55 7.88 -6.41
CA GLU A 139 10.05 6.84 -5.52
C GLU A 139 10.66 5.65 -6.28
N LEU A 140 10.18 5.36 -7.50
CA LEU A 140 10.80 4.34 -8.36
C LEU A 140 12.30 4.50 -8.53
N PHE A 141 12.80 5.75 -8.49
CA PHE A 141 14.20 6.09 -8.72
C PHE A 141 14.96 6.47 -7.45
N ARG A 142 14.32 6.41 -6.28
CA ARG A 142 14.89 6.86 -5.00
C ARG A 142 15.09 5.71 -4.03
N THR A 143 15.83 5.99 -2.94
CA THR A 143 16.14 5.03 -1.86
C THR A 143 15.73 5.55 -0.47
N ASN A 144 14.84 6.53 -0.41
CA ASN A 144 14.37 7.10 0.86
C ASN A 144 13.33 6.21 1.57
N ALA A 145 12.60 5.36 0.84
CA ALA A 145 11.62 4.43 1.39
C ALA A 145 12.02 2.96 1.18
N THR A 146 12.87 2.70 0.21
CA THR A 146 13.26 1.36 -0.24
C THR A 146 14.78 1.21 -0.26
N PRO A 147 15.33 0.00 -0.08
CA PRO A 147 16.80 -0.18 -0.02
C PRO A 147 17.50 0.04 -1.36
N VAL A 148 16.75 0.02 -2.47
CA VAL A 148 17.25 0.22 -3.84
C VAL A 148 16.27 1.06 -4.63
N PRO A 149 16.67 1.70 -5.76
CA PRO A 149 15.74 2.28 -6.73
C PRO A 149 14.92 1.15 -7.39
N THR A 150 13.69 0.94 -6.91
CA THR A 150 12.87 -0.24 -7.25
C THR A 150 12.52 -0.35 -8.72
N GLY A 151 12.27 0.78 -9.39
CA GLY A 151 11.93 0.80 -10.80
C GLY A 151 13.04 0.26 -11.70
N PRO A 152 14.26 0.85 -11.70
CA PRO A 152 15.42 0.33 -12.41
C PRO A 152 15.76 -1.11 -12.08
N GLU A 153 15.71 -1.50 -10.81
CA GLU A 153 16.03 -2.86 -10.38
C GLU A 153 15.06 -3.89 -10.96
N LEU A 154 13.77 -3.65 -10.88
CA LEU A 154 12.75 -4.52 -11.45
C LEU A 154 12.82 -4.53 -13.00
N ALA A 155 13.09 -3.38 -13.64
CA ALA A 155 13.19 -3.31 -15.09
C ALA A 155 14.39 -4.11 -15.62
N ARG A 156 15.59 -3.97 -15.00
CA ARG A 156 16.75 -4.81 -15.34
C ARG A 156 16.48 -6.30 -15.14
N ARG A 157 15.63 -6.62 -14.18
CA ARG A 157 15.19 -7.99 -13.91
C ARG A 157 14.15 -8.51 -14.90
N GLY A 158 13.74 -7.69 -15.88
CA GLY A 158 12.86 -8.07 -16.99
C GLY A 158 11.38 -7.81 -16.74
N TYR A 159 11.02 -7.00 -15.78
CA TYR A 159 9.65 -6.53 -15.53
C TYR A 159 9.35 -5.23 -16.27
N ALA A 160 8.15 -5.11 -16.83
CA ALA A 160 7.56 -3.81 -17.14
C ALA A 160 7.00 -3.19 -15.85
N VAL A 161 7.50 -2.03 -15.46
CA VAL A 161 7.18 -1.42 -14.15
C VAL A 161 6.43 -0.13 -14.34
N MET A 162 5.26 -0.01 -13.72
CA MET A 162 4.45 1.20 -13.76
C MET A 162 4.22 1.76 -12.36
N ALA A 163 4.35 3.07 -12.21
CA ALA A 163 3.89 3.81 -11.03
C ALA A 163 3.19 5.08 -11.44
N VAL A 164 2.16 5.44 -10.67
CA VAL A 164 1.40 6.69 -10.85
C VAL A 164 1.36 7.48 -9.54
N ASP A 165 1.25 8.80 -9.66
CA ASP A 165 1.03 9.66 -8.50
C ASP A 165 -0.37 9.43 -7.94
N ALA A 166 -0.46 9.06 -6.66
CA ALA A 166 -1.72 9.08 -5.93
C ALA A 166 -2.22 10.53 -5.75
N TYR A 167 -3.49 10.70 -5.35
CA TYR A 167 -4.01 12.02 -5.00
C TYR A 167 -3.10 12.72 -3.99
N CYS A 168 -2.83 14.00 -4.24
CA CYS A 168 -2.01 14.89 -3.41
C CYS A 168 -0.50 14.62 -3.44
N PHE A 169 -0.02 13.66 -4.25
CA PHE A 169 1.41 13.34 -4.35
C PHE A 169 2.02 13.72 -5.71
N GLY A 170 3.35 13.90 -5.71
CA GLY A 170 4.13 14.20 -6.91
C GLY A 170 3.60 15.41 -7.67
N GLU A 171 3.36 15.25 -8.96
CA GLU A 171 2.80 16.33 -9.80
C GLU A 171 1.33 16.66 -9.48
N ARG A 172 0.67 15.87 -8.63
CA ARG A 172 -0.71 16.15 -8.14
C ARG A 172 -0.73 16.91 -6.81
N ASN A 173 0.44 17.20 -6.21
CA ASN A 173 0.53 18.01 -4.99
C ASN A 173 0.16 19.45 -5.27
N GLY A 174 -0.91 19.96 -4.64
CA GLY A 174 -1.50 21.26 -4.92
C GLY A 174 -2.47 21.32 -6.11
N MET A 175 -2.85 20.14 -6.66
CA MET A 175 -3.83 20.03 -7.75
C MET A 175 -5.22 19.56 -7.26
N GLY A 176 -5.43 19.59 -5.95
CA GLY A 176 -6.70 19.24 -5.31
C GLY A 176 -7.71 20.39 -5.28
N PRO A 177 -8.90 20.18 -4.67
CA PRO A 177 -9.98 21.17 -4.59
C PRO A 177 -9.59 22.49 -3.90
N GLY A 178 -8.56 22.48 -3.03
CA GLY A 178 -8.02 23.68 -2.39
C GLY A 178 -7.10 24.52 -3.28
N GLY A 179 -6.78 24.01 -4.48
CA GLY A 179 -5.92 24.68 -5.44
C GLY A 179 -4.42 24.66 -5.05
N PRO A 180 -3.58 25.44 -5.78
CA PRO A 180 -2.12 25.38 -5.64
C PRO A 180 -1.58 25.89 -4.30
N SER A 181 -2.37 26.64 -3.54
CA SER A 181 -2.01 27.12 -2.21
C SER A 181 -2.11 26.05 -1.13
N GLU A 182 -2.86 24.97 -1.36
CA GLU A 182 -2.99 23.85 -0.43
C GLU A 182 -2.20 22.64 -0.92
N LYS A 183 -1.03 22.44 -0.33
CA LYS A 183 -0.13 21.31 -0.60
C LYS A 183 0.00 20.39 0.60
N GLY A 184 0.52 19.18 0.36
CA GLY A 184 0.81 18.22 1.40
C GLY A 184 -0.43 17.80 2.18
N GLY A 185 -0.31 17.69 3.51
CA GLY A 185 -1.40 17.27 4.39
C GLY A 185 -2.63 18.18 4.35
N ALA A 186 -2.46 19.48 4.11
CA ALA A 186 -3.60 20.40 3.94
C ALA A 186 -4.41 20.04 2.69
N GLY A 187 -3.74 19.84 1.56
CA GLY A 187 -4.38 19.44 0.30
C GLY A 187 -5.04 18.05 0.42
N GLU A 188 -4.41 17.11 1.12
CA GLU A 188 -4.97 15.79 1.37
C GLU A 188 -6.25 15.87 2.23
N MET A 189 -6.23 16.70 3.28
CA MET A 189 -7.40 16.93 4.13
C MET A 189 -8.56 17.53 3.33
N THR A 190 -8.28 18.55 2.49
CA THR A 190 -9.31 19.19 1.66
C THR A 190 -9.83 18.24 0.59
N ALA A 191 -8.96 17.45 -0.04
CA ALA A 191 -9.39 16.41 -0.97
C ALA A 191 -10.29 15.37 -0.29
N SER A 192 -9.96 14.94 0.93
CA SER A 192 -10.79 14.01 1.70
C SER A 192 -12.17 14.58 1.99
N LYS A 193 -12.25 15.82 2.50
CA LYS A 193 -13.53 16.52 2.74
C LYS A 193 -14.39 16.60 1.49
N PHE A 194 -13.79 16.95 0.35
CA PHE A 194 -14.47 17.00 -0.93
C PHE A 194 -15.05 15.63 -1.33
N GLN A 195 -14.25 14.56 -1.20
CA GLN A 195 -14.70 13.23 -1.57
C GLN A 195 -15.83 12.74 -0.64
N LEU A 196 -15.78 13.05 0.67
CA LEU A 196 -16.85 12.73 1.60
C LEU A 196 -18.17 13.40 1.20
N TRP A 197 -18.16 14.67 0.81
CA TRP A 197 -19.37 15.35 0.30
C TRP A 197 -19.86 14.76 -1.01
N ALA A 198 -18.94 14.23 -1.83
CA ALA A 198 -19.30 13.54 -3.06
C ALA A 198 -19.81 12.10 -2.83
N GLY A 199 -19.99 11.67 -1.57
CA GLY A 199 -20.49 10.35 -1.20
C GLY A 199 -19.50 9.22 -1.44
N ARG A 200 -18.18 9.48 -1.35
CA ARG A 200 -17.13 8.49 -1.55
C ARG A 200 -15.89 8.81 -0.70
N SER A 201 -14.97 7.86 -0.57
CA SER A 201 -13.72 8.07 0.15
C SER A 201 -12.59 8.55 -0.80
N LEU A 202 -11.62 9.30 -0.25
CA LEU A 202 -10.38 9.60 -0.98
C LEU A 202 -9.62 8.31 -1.30
N TRP A 203 -9.63 7.33 -0.38
CA TRP A 203 -9.06 6.02 -0.59
C TRP A 203 -9.62 5.32 -1.82
N GLY A 204 -10.95 5.32 -1.97
CA GLY A 204 -11.60 4.75 -3.15
C GLY A 204 -11.17 5.42 -4.45
N MET A 205 -10.97 6.73 -4.44
CA MET A 205 -10.48 7.46 -5.62
C MET A 205 -9.01 7.14 -5.94
N MET A 206 -8.15 6.96 -4.93
CA MET A 206 -6.77 6.51 -5.14
C MET A 206 -6.74 5.12 -5.78
N LEU A 207 -7.49 4.16 -5.21
CA LEU A 207 -7.58 2.80 -5.77
C LEU A 207 -8.17 2.78 -7.18
N ARG A 208 -9.16 3.66 -7.45
CA ARG A 208 -9.74 3.79 -8.78
C ARG A 208 -8.70 4.23 -9.82
N ASP A 209 -7.85 5.19 -9.48
CA ASP A 209 -6.78 5.65 -10.36
C ASP A 209 -5.69 4.57 -10.55
N ASP A 210 -5.38 3.78 -9.52
CA ASP A 210 -4.50 2.61 -9.61
C ASP A 210 -5.06 1.52 -10.53
N LEU A 211 -6.37 1.27 -10.45
CA LEU A 211 -7.04 0.33 -11.35
C LEU A 211 -7.01 0.82 -12.81
N MET A 212 -7.07 2.12 -13.05
CA MET A 212 -6.88 2.70 -14.39
C MET A 212 -5.43 2.56 -14.87
N ALA A 213 -4.46 2.73 -13.97
CA ALA A 213 -3.05 2.46 -14.28
C ALA A 213 -2.83 0.96 -14.61
N LEU A 214 -3.49 0.06 -13.89
CA LEU A 214 -3.49 -1.38 -14.19
C LEU A 214 -4.14 -1.66 -15.55
N ASP A 215 -5.25 -0.99 -15.90
CA ASP A 215 -5.89 -1.10 -17.22
C ASP A 215 -4.90 -0.70 -18.32
N TYR A 216 -4.16 0.38 -18.13
CA TYR A 216 -3.15 0.83 -19.08
C TYR A 216 -1.96 -0.13 -19.16
N LEU A 217 -1.40 -0.56 -18.03
CA LEU A 217 -0.29 -1.51 -17.98
C LEU A 217 -0.64 -2.81 -18.70
N ALA A 218 -1.81 -3.38 -18.44
CA ALA A 218 -2.28 -4.63 -19.05
C ALA A 218 -2.62 -4.48 -20.55
N SER A 219 -2.88 -3.26 -21.04
CA SER A 219 -3.16 -3.00 -22.46
C SER A 219 -1.91 -2.86 -23.33
N ARG A 220 -0.73 -2.75 -22.71
CA ARG A 220 0.53 -2.55 -23.45
C ARG A 220 0.92 -3.83 -24.20
N SER A 221 1.33 -3.67 -25.45
CA SER A 221 1.78 -4.80 -26.31
C SER A 221 3.02 -5.51 -25.77
N GLU A 222 3.88 -4.78 -25.03
CA GLU A 222 5.10 -5.26 -24.42
C GLU A 222 4.85 -6.07 -23.13
N VAL A 223 3.62 -6.00 -22.57
CA VAL A 223 3.27 -6.60 -21.29
C VAL A 223 2.44 -7.86 -21.46
N ASP A 224 2.76 -8.90 -20.69
CA ASP A 224 1.89 -10.07 -20.53
C ASP A 224 0.82 -9.79 -19.47
N ALA A 225 -0.38 -9.50 -19.92
CA ALA A 225 -1.51 -9.18 -19.04
C ALA A 225 -1.92 -10.35 -18.11
N ALA A 226 -1.50 -11.58 -18.38
CA ALA A 226 -1.73 -12.73 -17.51
C ALA A 226 -0.69 -12.86 -16.38
N ARG A 227 0.39 -12.07 -16.42
CA ARG A 227 1.49 -12.10 -15.45
C ARG A 227 1.74 -10.72 -14.88
N VAL A 228 0.73 -10.14 -14.20
CA VAL A 228 0.84 -8.83 -13.56
C VAL A 228 0.81 -8.97 -12.06
N GLY A 229 1.73 -8.31 -11.38
CA GLY A 229 1.81 -8.21 -9.93
C GLY A 229 1.71 -6.76 -9.45
N VAL A 230 1.66 -6.61 -8.13
CA VAL A 230 1.60 -5.32 -7.44
C VAL A 230 2.47 -5.34 -6.20
N THR A 231 3.17 -4.24 -5.92
CA THR A 231 4.00 -4.13 -4.71
C THR A 231 4.14 -2.68 -4.25
N GLY A 232 4.48 -2.50 -3.00
CA GLY A 232 4.79 -1.21 -2.40
C GLY A 232 5.04 -1.32 -0.90
N ILE A 233 5.47 -0.22 -0.31
CA ILE A 233 5.68 -0.06 1.14
C ILE A 233 4.66 0.90 1.73
N SER A 234 4.28 0.71 3.00
CA SER A 234 3.46 1.65 3.77
C SER A 234 2.09 1.90 3.10
N MET A 235 1.74 3.13 2.72
CA MET A 235 0.56 3.40 1.91
C MET A 235 0.54 2.55 0.64
N GLY A 236 1.70 2.34 0.01
CA GLY A 236 1.83 1.47 -1.16
C GLY A 236 1.52 0.01 -0.85
N ALA A 237 1.90 -0.47 0.34
CA ALA A 237 1.53 -1.82 0.81
C ALA A 237 0.01 -1.94 1.02
N THR A 238 -0.61 -0.93 1.63
CA THR A 238 -2.08 -0.91 1.79
C THR A 238 -2.78 -0.91 0.44
N ARG A 239 -2.33 -0.08 -0.52
CA ARG A 239 -2.83 -0.11 -1.91
C ARG A 239 -2.65 -1.49 -2.53
N THR A 240 -1.53 -2.16 -2.31
CA THR A 240 -1.23 -3.50 -2.82
C THR A 240 -2.30 -4.52 -2.42
N TRP A 241 -2.57 -4.71 -1.13
CA TRP A 241 -3.54 -5.73 -0.73
C TRP A 241 -5.00 -5.33 -1.02
N TRP A 242 -5.33 -4.03 -1.03
CA TRP A 242 -6.63 -3.57 -1.52
C TRP A 242 -6.83 -3.87 -3.02
N LEU A 243 -5.84 -3.59 -3.84
CA LEU A 243 -5.89 -3.89 -5.29
C LEU A 243 -5.99 -5.39 -5.55
N MET A 244 -5.26 -6.22 -4.78
CA MET A 244 -5.40 -7.67 -4.83
C MET A 244 -6.82 -8.13 -4.45
N ALA A 245 -7.51 -7.42 -3.55
CA ALA A 245 -8.91 -7.71 -3.21
C ALA A 245 -9.88 -7.32 -4.32
N LEU A 246 -9.63 -6.21 -5.01
CA LEU A 246 -10.54 -5.58 -5.95
C LEU A 246 -10.41 -6.10 -7.40
N ASP A 247 -9.21 -6.51 -7.83
CA ASP A 247 -8.94 -6.89 -9.22
C ASP A 247 -8.25 -8.27 -9.33
N GLU A 248 -8.89 -9.17 -10.07
CA GLU A 248 -8.43 -10.56 -10.22
C GLU A 248 -7.28 -10.74 -11.22
N ARG A 249 -6.97 -9.73 -12.03
CA ARG A 249 -5.84 -9.76 -12.97
C ARG A 249 -4.49 -9.77 -12.27
N LEU A 250 -4.41 -9.24 -11.06
CA LEU A 250 -3.19 -9.25 -10.25
C LEU A 250 -2.93 -10.67 -9.72
N GLN A 251 -1.85 -11.30 -10.18
CA GLN A 251 -1.52 -12.69 -9.86
C GLN A 251 -0.63 -12.82 -8.62
N ALA A 252 0.18 -11.80 -8.34
CA ALA A 252 1.05 -11.77 -7.17
C ALA A 252 1.08 -10.39 -6.53
N GLY A 253 1.07 -10.34 -5.20
CA GLY A 253 1.24 -9.13 -4.41
C GLY A 253 2.34 -9.28 -3.37
N VAL A 254 3.10 -8.19 -3.13
CA VAL A 254 4.01 -8.08 -1.99
C VAL A 254 3.76 -6.76 -1.28
N ALA A 255 3.30 -6.82 -0.05
CA ALA A 255 2.99 -5.67 0.78
C ALA A 255 3.99 -5.57 1.94
N VAL A 256 4.77 -4.47 1.97
CA VAL A 256 5.80 -4.26 3.00
C VAL A 256 5.33 -3.19 3.96
N CYS A 257 5.26 -3.53 5.24
CA CYS A 257 4.61 -2.73 6.29
C CYS A 257 3.09 -2.55 6.04
N CYS A 258 2.39 -1.86 6.95
CA CYS A 258 0.96 -1.52 6.83
C CYS A 258 -0.01 -2.70 6.54
N LEU A 259 0.21 -3.84 7.19
CA LEU A 259 -0.84 -4.84 7.37
C LEU A 259 -1.54 -4.54 8.70
N THR A 260 -2.54 -3.69 8.67
CA THR A 260 -3.14 -3.10 9.87
C THR A 260 -4.56 -3.60 10.08
N ARG A 261 -4.83 -4.21 11.24
CA ARG A 261 -6.20 -4.44 11.69
C ARG A 261 -6.70 -3.20 12.42
N TYR A 262 -7.76 -2.59 11.92
CA TYR A 262 -8.20 -1.27 12.37
C TYR A 262 -8.66 -1.25 13.83
N GLN A 263 -9.33 -2.31 14.30
CA GLN A 263 -9.71 -2.42 15.70
C GLN A 263 -8.50 -2.46 16.65
N ASN A 264 -7.41 -3.17 16.26
CA ASN A 264 -6.17 -3.18 17.04
C ASN A 264 -5.47 -1.82 17.01
N LEU A 265 -5.50 -1.12 15.86
CA LEU A 265 -4.97 0.23 15.74
C LEU A 265 -5.70 1.21 16.66
N ILE A 266 -7.05 1.14 16.70
CA ILE A 266 -7.88 1.95 17.60
C ILE A 266 -7.54 1.65 19.05
N ALA A 267 -7.51 0.37 19.44
CA ALA A 267 -7.23 -0.07 20.81
C ALA A 267 -5.85 0.40 21.31
N GLN A 268 -4.86 0.49 20.42
CA GLN A 268 -3.52 1.00 20.73
C GLN A 268 -3.36 2.52 20.51
N GLN A 269 -4.46 3.25 20.28
CA GLN A 269 -4.44 4.69 20.03
C GLN A 269 -3.52 5.10 18.86
N GLY A 270 -3.41 4.21 17.86
CA GLY A 270 -2.50 4.31 16.73
C GLY A 270 -3.03 5.12 15.54
N LEU A 271 -4.24 5.70 15.60
CA LEU A 271 -4.85 6.43 14.48
C LEU A 271 -3.97 7.57 13.95
N LYS A 272 -3.13 8.16 14.81
CA LYS A 272 -2.17 9.22 14.47
C LYS A 272 -1.07 8.81 13.49
N TYR A 273 -0.84 7.51 13.30
CA TYR A 273 0.19 7.00 12.39
C TYR A 273 -0.25 6.98 10.92
N HIS A 274 -1.55 7.21 10.64
CA HIS A 274 -2.09 7.22 9.30
C HIS A 274 -2.71 8.56 8.95
N GLY A 275 -2.51 9.02 7.69
CA GLY A 275 -3.16 10.21 7.15
C GLY A 275 -4.65 9.99 6.93
N ILE A 276 -5.38 11.08 6.70
CA ILE A 276 -6.84 11.05 6.51
C ILE A 276 -7.27 10.19 5.31
N TYR A 277 -6.41 10.03 4.31
CA TYR A 277 -6.68 9.19 3.14
C TYR A 277 -7.06 7.74 3.50
N TYR A 278 -6.50 7.25 4.61
CA TYR A 278 -6.59 5.84 5.04
C TYR A 278 -7.99 5.44 5.54
N PHE A 279 -8.80 6.41 5.94
CA PHE A 279 -10.05 6.17 6.63
C PHE A 279 -11.21 6.02 5.64
N VAL A 280 -11.82 4.81 5.62
CA VAL A 280 -12.98 4.49 4.81
C VAL A 280 -14.23 4.51 5.69
N PRO A 281 -15.15 5.46 5.47
CA PRO A 281 -16.33 5.62 6.32
C PRO A 281 -17.19 4.35 6.39
N GLY A 282 -17.56 3.95 7.61
CA GLY A 282 -18.46 2.83 7.85
C GLY A 282 -17.90 1.43 7.58
N MET A 283 -16.62 1.29 7.23
CA MET A 283 -16.02 -0.02 6.92
C MET A 283 -16.19 -1.02 8.07
N LEU A 284 -15.93 -0.60 9.31
CA LEU A 284 -16.03 -1.47 10.50
C LEU A 284 -17.46 -1.91 10.85
N ASN A 285 -18.48 -1.33 10.22
CA ASN A 285 -19.85 -1.83 10.34
C ASN A 285 -20.09 -3.13 9.54
N HIS A 286 -19.14 -3.49 8.65
CA HIS A 286 -19.27 -4.64 7.76
C HIS A 286 -18.16 -5.68 8.00
N PHE A 287 -16.93 -5.26 8.16
CA PHE A 287 -15.74 -6.12 8.34
C PHE A 287 -14.52 -5.28 8.75
N ASP A 288 -13.46 -5.97 9.16
CA ASP A 288 -12.11 -5.40 9.29
C ASP A 288 -11.18 -5.99 8.22
N THR A 289 -9.91 -5.70 8.27
CA THR A 289 -8.87 -5.99 7.27
C THR A 289 -8.76 -7.47 6.89
N GLU A 290 -9.01 -8.39 7.81
CA GLU A 290 -8.93 -9.84 7.55
C GLU A 290 -9.87 -10.28 6.43
N ALA A 291 -11.06 -9.70 6.35
CA ALA A 291 -12.02 -10.01 5.30
C ALA A 291 -11.55 -9.49 3.93
N VAL A 292 -10.94 -8.29 3.89
CA VAL A 292 -10.41 -7.70 2.65
C VAL A 292 -9.23 -8.49 2.14
N VAL A 293 -8.28 -8.84 3.03
CA VAL A 293 -7.10 -9.66 2.68
C VAL A 293 -7.52 -11.01 2.11
N ALA A 294 -8.52 -11.66 2.71
CA ALA A 294 -9.02 -12.96 2.24
C ALA A 294 -9.55 -12.92 0.79
N LEU A 295 -10.03 -11.76 0.30
CA LEU A 295 -10.48 -11.60 -1.09
C LEU A 295 -9.37 -11.82 -2.12
N ALA A 296 -8.10 -11.70 -1.73
CA ALA A 296 -6.98 -11.96 -2.62
C ALA A 296 -6.83 -13.45 -2.97
N ALA A 297 -7.30 -14.37 -2.11
CA ALA A 297 -7.22 -15.80 -2.39
C ALA A 297 -7.95 -16.17 -3.71
N PRO A 298 -7.40 -17.09 -4.49
CA PRO A 298 -6.24 -17.97 -4.26
C PRO A 298 -4.89 -17.41 -4.73
N ARG A 299 -4.82 -16.13 -5.13
CA ARG A 299 -3.62 -15.52 -5.73
C ARG A 299 -2.52 -15.29 -4.70
N ALA A 300 -1.27 -15.23 -5.19
CA ALA A 300 -0.12 -15.19 -4.32
C ALA A 300 0.03 -13.83 -3.60
N LEU A 301 0.08 -13.84 -2.27
CA LEU A 301 0.20 -12.63 -1.46
C LEU A 301 1.20 -12.83 -0.32
N LEU A 302 2.23 -11.97 -0.29
CA LEU A 302 3.25 -11.91 0.74
C LEU A 302 3.13 -10.61 1.52
N PHE A 303 3.06 -10.72 2.85
CA PHE A 303 3.22 -9.61 3.77
C PHE A 303 4.58 -9.69 4.46
N GLN A 304 5.22 -8.53 4.64
CA GLN A 304 6.45 -8.36 5.38
C GLN A 304 6.29 -7.19 6.33
N SER A 305 6.29 -7.43 7.63
CA SER A 305 5.95 -6.43 8.65
C SER A 305 6.99 -6.39 9.76
N GLY A 306 7.30 -5.21 10.28
CA GLY A 306 8.09 -5.04 11.47
C GLY A 306 7.25 -5.32 12.73
N GLU A 307 7.83 -6.00 13.72
CA GLU A 307 7.16 -6.34 14.97
C GLU A 307 6.82 -5.09 15.81
N THR A 308 7.65 -4.06 15.73
CA THR A 308 7.52 -2.82 16.52
C THR A 308 6.90 -1.65 15.74
N ASP A 309 6.29 -1.93 14.57
CA ASP A 309 5.61 -0.91 13.77
C ASP A 309 4.32 -0.44 14.45
N GLY A 310 4.34 0.76 15.03
CA GLY A 310 3.19 1.35 15.74
C GLY A 310 1.98 1.62 14.84
N GLY A 311 2.17 1.73 13.52
CA GLY A 311 1.09 1.88 12.54
C GLY A 311 0.41 0.56 12.15
N SER A 312 0.99 -0.57 12.57
CA SER A 312 0.50 -1.91 12.27
C SER A 312 0.71 -2.85 13.45
N PRO A 313 -0.12 -2.74 14.50
CA PRO A 313 0.04 -3.52 15.72
C PRO A 313 0.18 -5.02 15.45
N VAL A 314 1.24 -5.64 15.97
CA VAL A 314 1.63 -7.02 15.66
C VAL A 314 0.55 -8.04 15.98
N GLU A 315 -0.24 -7.82 17.05
CA GLU A 315 -1.36 -8.70 17.40
C GLU A 315 -2.47 -8.65 16.34
N GLY A 316 -2.69 -7.46 15.74
CA GLY A 316 -3.59 -7.29 14.59
C GLY A 316 -3.09 -8.05 13.36
N ILE A 317 -1.78 -8.01 13.09
CA ILE A 317 -1.17 -8.77 11.98
C ILE A 317 -1.39 -10.28 12.16
N ARG A 318 -1.10 -10.80 13.36
CA ARG A 318 -1.32 -12.24 13.70
C ARG A 318 -2.79 -12.63 13.58
N PHE A 319 -3.69 -11.74 13.99
CA PHE A 319 -5.13 -11.96 13.86
C PHE A 319 -5.56 -12.03 12.40
N ILE A 320 -5.14 -11.07 11.56
CA ILE A 320 -5.43 -11.06 10.12
C ILE A 320 -4.93 -12.35 9.48
N GLU A 321 -3.69 -12.76 9.76
CA GLU A 321 -3.12 -14.00 9.21
C GLU A 321 -3.99 -15.20 9.56
N LYS A 322 -4.33 -15.36 10.84
CA LYS A 322 -5.15 -16.47 11.35
C LYS A 322 -6.50 -16.53 10.65
N GLN A 323 -7.18 -15.40 10.49
CA GLN A 323 -8.53 -15.37 9.95
C GLN A 323 -8.60 -15.42 8.41
N ALA A 324 -7.58 -14.88 7.72
CA ALA A 324 -7.57 -14.84 6.25
C ALA A 324 -6.99 -16.13 5.63
N ARG A 325 -6.01 -16.80 6.25
CA ARG A 325 -5.35 -18.01 5.75
C ARG A 325 -6.30 -19.11 5.30
N PRO A 326 -7.42 -19.40 6.00
CA PRO A 326 -8.37 -20.41 5.56
C PRO A 326 -8.92 -20.21 4.14
N ALA A 327 -8.91 -18.97 3.60
CA ALA A 327 -9.34 -18.70 2.23
C ALA A 327 -8.40 -19.34 1.18
N TRP A 328 -7.09 -19.39 1.47
CA TRP A 328 -6.12 -20.11 0.63
C TRP A 328 -6.21 -21.62 0.85
N GLN A 329 -6.43 -22.06 2.09
CA GLN A 329 -6.57 -23.49 2.41
C GLN A 329 -7.76 -24.10 1.67
N VAL A 330 -8.96 -23.51 1.74
CA VAL A 330 -10.15 -24.05 1.06
C VAL A 330 -10.06 -23.99 -0.46
N THR A 331 -9.14 -23.17 -1.00
CA THR A 331 -8.85 -23.10 -2.44
C THR A 331 -7.67 -23.96 -2.89
N GLY A 332 -7.00 -24.68 -1.95
CA GLY A 332 -5.86 -25.55 -2.21
C GLY A 332 -4.56 -24.80 -2.56
N LYS A 333 -4.40 -23.56 -2.05
CA LYS A 333 -3.29 -22.66 -2.34
C LYS A 333 -2.62 -22.07 -1.11
N ASP A 334 -2.55 -22.83 -0.01
CA ASP A 334 -2.02 -22.35 1.27
C ASP A 334 -0.59 -21.78 1.16
N SER A 335 0.26 -22.35 0.29
CA SER A 335 1.62 -21.87 0.03
C SER A 335 1.70 -20.50 -0.65
N ASP A 336 0.59 -20.04 -1.23
CA ASP A 336 0.50 -18.74 -1.91
C ASP A 336 0.08 -17.59 -0.96
N PHE A 337 -0.04 -17.86 0.34
CA PHE A 337 -0.21 -16.85 1.37
C PHE A 337 0.90 -16.93 2.42
N LYS A 338 1.67 -15.83 2.56
CA LYS A 338 2.70 -15.70 3.60
C LYS A 338 2.61 -14.36 4.30
N SER A 339 2.83 -14.39 5.62
CA SER A 339 3.01 -13.22 6.46
C SER A 339 4.28 -13.43 7.28
N ILE A 340 5.23 -12.50 7.17
CA ILE A 340 6.52 -12.57 7.86
C ILE A 340 6.61 -11.36 8.78
N ILE A 341 6.83 -11.61 10.06
CA ILE A 341 7.05 -10.58 11.08
C ILE A 341 8.54 -10.59 11.41
N TYR A 342 9.20 -9.43 11.31
CA TYR A 342 10.62 -9.24 11.58
C TYR A 342 10.81 -8.74 13.03
N PRO A 343 11.41 -9.55 13.92
CA PRO A 343 11.55 -9.20 15.33
C PRO A 343 12.37 -7.91 15.54
N GLY A 344 11.89 -7.02 16.42
CA GLY A 344 12.56 -5.77 16.77
C GLY A 344 12.61 -4.72 15.65
N VAL A 345 12.01 -4.98 14.48
CA VAL A 345 11.99 -4.08 13.33
C VAL A 345 10.75 -3.18 13.39
N GLY A 346 10.93 -1.89 13.11
CA GLY A 346 9.84 -0.92 13.00
C GLY A 346 9.30 -0.77 11.58
N HIS A 347 8.87 0.45 11.23
CA HIS A 347 8.32 0.79 9.92
C HIS A 347 9.41 1.05 8.88
N VAL A 348 10.07 -0.01 8.39
CA VAL A 348 11.22 0.07 7.49
C VAL A 348 11.23 -1.07 6.47
N TYR A 349 11.75 -0.79 5.26
CA TYR A 349 11.98 -1.78 4.21
C TYR A 349 13.45 -2.19 4.20
N LEU A 350 13.76 -3.32 4.80
CA LEU A 350 15.13 -3.85 4.88
C LEU A 350 15.59 -4.48 3.56
N PRO A 351 16.92 -4.54 3.29
CA PRO A 351 17.46 -5.24 2.12
C PRO A 351 16.99 -6.69 2.01
N GLU A 352 16.94 -7.44 3.11
CA GLU A 352 16.46 -8.83 3.11
C GLU A 352 14.97 -8.96 2.76
N MET A 353 14.15 -7.96 3.11
CA MET A 353 12.75 -7.90 2.68
C MET A 353 12.66 -7.68 1.16
N TRP A 354 13.56 -6.87 0.59
CA TRP A 354 13.64 -6.65 -0.85
C TRP A 354 14.02 -7.93 -1.59
N GLU A 355 15.02 -8.66 -1.15
CA GLU A 355 15.40 -9.95 -1.73
C GLU A 355 14.23 -10.95 -1.70
N ARG A 356 13.47 -10.99 -0.61
CA ARG A 356 12.25 -11.83 -0.53
C ARG A 356 11.16 -11.35 -1.45
N THR A 357 11.01 -10.03 -1.63
CA THR A 357 10.07 -9.46 -2.61
C THR A 357 10.40 -9.93 -4.02
N LEU A 358 11.67 -9.82 -4.43
CA LEU A 358 12.15 -10.27 -5.73
C LEU A 358 11.92 -11.78 -5.93
N ALA A 359 12.32 -12.59 -4.96
CA ALA A 359 12.15 -14.04 -5.01
C ALA A 359 10.66 -14.44 -5.12
N TRP A 360 9.77 -13.75 -4.38
CA TRP A 360 8.33 -14.01 -4.43
C TRP A 360 7.74 -13.67 -5.78
N LEU A 361 8.05 -12.49 -6.33
CA LEU A 361 7.56 -12.05 -7.64
C LEU A 361 8.08 -12.94 -8.77
N ASP A 362 9.39 -13.27 -8.76
CA ASP A 362 10.00 -14.13 -9.77
C ASP A 362 9.35 -15.52 -9.81
N ALA A 363 9.14 -16.14 -8.66
CA ALA A 363 8.55 -17.48 -8.57
C ALA A 363 7.09 -17.55 -9.08
N ARG A 364 6.40 -16.41 -9.20
CA ARG A 364 4.97 -16.40 -9.54
C ARG A 364 4.66 -15.70 -10.87
N LEU A 365 5.54 -14.83 -11.33
CA LEU A 365 5.29 -14.04 -12.53
C LEU A 365 6.23 -14.39 -13.67
N LYS A 366 7.37 -15.06 -13.41
CA LYS A 366 8.26 -15.52 -14.46
C LYS A 366 7.96 -16.99 -14.83
N PRO A 367 8.15 -17.37 -16.09
CA PRO A 367 8.03 -18.77 -16.48
C PRO A 367 9.08 -19.59 -15.73
N VAL A 368 8.69 -20.80 -15.31
CA VAL A 368 9.66 -21.78 -14.79
C VAL A 368 10.65 -22.07 -15.93
N THR A 369 11.89 -21.65 -15.76
CA THR A 369 12.98 -22.12 -16.63
C THR A 369 13.26 -23.56 -16.24
N ASN A 370 12.78 -24.51 -17.06
CA ASN A 370 13.20 -25.91 -16.98
C ASN A 370 14.68 -26.03 -17.35
#